data_d1a614838c74c21d0a2f0bbd4a9246a7
#
_entry.id   d1a614838c74c21d0a2f0bbd4a9246a7
#
_cell.length_a   1.000
_cell.length_b   1.000
_cell.length_c   1.000
_cell.angle_alpha   90.00
_cell.angle_beta   90.00
_cell.angle_gamma   90.00
#
_symmetry.space_group_name_H-M   'P 1'
#
loop_
_entity.id
_entity.type
_entity.pdbx_description
1 polymer ?
#
loop_
_entity_poly.entity_id
_entity_poly.type
_entity_poly.pdbx_seq_one_letter_code
_entity_poly.pdbx_strand_id
1 'polypeptide(L)'
;CIRDRGTDGAFSETFGSTCHGAGRRMSRRQAKKEARTRNLRDEFEDLGIQVRASSFGTVAEEIPEAYKDVADVVDVVDGAGIGKKVARLKPMGVLKG
;
A
#
# COMPACT_ATOMS: atom_id res chain seq x y z
N CYS A 1 -5.24 -1.05 -3.76
CA CYS A 1 -4.56 -2.35 -3.67
C CYS A 1 -4.65 -3.09 -4.99
N ILE A 2 -3.57 -3.71 -5.44
CA ILE A 2 -3.50 -4.47 -6.70
C ILE A 2 -3.02 -5.89 -6.37
N ARG A 3 -3.61 -6.88 -7.02
CA ARG A 3 -3.14 -8.27 -6.99
C ARG A 3 -2.47 -8.60 -8.31
N ASP A 4 -1.35 -9.27 -8.21
CA ASP A 4 -0.57 -9.76 -9.33
C ASP A 4 -0.27 -11.25 -9.16
N ARG A 5 0.24 -11.83 -10.21
CA ARG A 5 0.70 -13.23 -10.26
C ARG A 5 2.15 -13.22 -10.73
N GLY A 6 3.01 -13.99 -10.06
CA GLY A 6 4.38 -14.22 -10.50
C GLY A 6 4.43 -14.90 -11.87
N THR A 7 5.53 -14.72 -12.57
CA THR A 7 5.79 -15.25 -13.91
C THR A 7 7.05 -16.11 -13.90
N ASP A 8 7.28 -16.84 -14.99
CA ASP A 8 8.56 -17.56 -15.20
C ASP A 8 9.74 -16.57 -15.25
N GLY A 9 9.50 -15.33 -15.74
CA GLY A 9 10.49 -14.25 -15.71
C GLY A 9 10.93 -13.88 -14.29
N ALA A 10 10.03 -13.89 -13.31
CA ALA A 10 10.41 -13.69 -11.91
C ALA A 10 11.35 -14.79 -11.42
N PHE A 11 11.10 -16.03 -11.81
CA PHE A 11 11.95 -17.13 -11.41
C PHE A 11 13.36 -17.02 -11.98
N SER A 12 13.49 -16.69 -13.26
CA SER A 12 14.77 -16.60 -13.96
C SER A 12 15.56 -15.32 -13.62
N GLU A 13 14.88 -14.17 -13.46
CA GLU A 13 15.53 -12.86 -13.33
C GLU A 13 15.66 -12.38 -11.87
N THR A 14 14.75 -12.80 -10.98
CA THR A 14 14.68 -12.31 -9.60
C THR A 14 14.58 -13.42 -8.55
N PHE A 15 15.06 -14.61 -8.84
CA PHE A 15 15.05 -15.76 -7.93
C PHE A 15 13.65 -16.12 -7.40
N GLY A 16 12.62 -15.97 -8.22
CA GLY A 16 11.23 -16.17 -7.81
C GLY A 16 10.66 -15.07 -6.91
N SER A 17 11.32 -13.92 -6.85
CA SER A 17 10.90 -12.79 -6.01
C SER A 17 10.12 -11.76 -6.81
N THR A 18 9.14 -11.13 -6.15
CA THR A 18 8.40 -9.99 -6.69
C THR A 18 8.10 -8.97 -5.60
N CYS A 19 7.62 -7.81 -5.99
CA CYS A 19 7.24 -6.75 -5.05
C CYS A 19 5.94 -7.14 -4.33
N HIS A 20 5.94 -7.10 -3.00
CA HIS A 20 4.75 -7.39 -2.20
C HIS A 20 4.02 -6.13 -1.68
N GLY A 21 4.57 -4.95 -1.92
CA GLY A 21 4.02 -3.66 -1.49
C GLY A 21 4.71 -2.49 -2.17
N ALA A 22 4.07 -1.31 -2.10
CA ALA A 22 4.55 -0.12 -2.83
C ALA A 22 5.85 0.47 -2.26
N GLY A 23 6.21 0.14 -1.03
CA GLY A 23 7.30 0.80 -0.33
C GLY A 23 6.95 2.22 0.13
N ARG A 24 7.67 2.72 1.11
CA ARG A 24 7.42 4.04 1.70
C ARG A 24 8.24 5.12 0.98
N ARG A 25 7.64 6.31 0.86
CA ARG A 25 8.32 7.53 0.40
C ARG A 25 8.62 8.51 1.55
N MET A 26 8.04 8.27 2.74
CA MET A 26 8.35 9.04 3.95
C MET A 26 8.48 8.14 5.18
N SER A 27 9.20 8.61 6.20
CA SER A 27 9.35 7.90 7.47
C SER A 27 8.04 7.88 8.28
N ARG A 28 7.89 6.90 9.18
CA ARG A 28 6.75 6.86 10.11
C ARG A 28 6.61 8.14 10.94
N ARG A 29 7.75 8.70 11.39
CA ARG A 29 7.77 9.94 12.15
C ARG A 29 7.23 11.13 11.33
N GLN A 30 7.61 11.22 10.08
CA GLN A 30 7.12 12.26 9.18
C GLN A 30 5.63 12.08 8.89
N ALA A 31 5.18 10.85 8.61
CA ALA A 31 3.76 10.54 8.41
C ALA A 31 2.90 10.96 9.62
N LYS A 32 3.34 10.64 10.84
CA LYS A 32 2.68 11.10 12.08
C LYS A 32 2.60 12.63 12.17
N LYS A 33 3.69 13.33 11.79
CA LYS A 33 3.72 14.79 11.81
C LYS A 33 2.71 15.38 10.82
N GLU A 34 2.65 14.86 9.62
CA GLU A 34 1.71 15.30 8.57
C GLU A 34 0.25 14.98 8.92
N ALA A 35 0.01 13.84 9.57
CA ALA A 35 -1.32 13.43 10.01
C ALA A 35 -1.84 14.18 11.26
N ARG A 36 -0.99 14.97 11.93
CA ARG A 36 -1.27 15.52 13.27
C ARG A 36 -2.52 16.43 13.32
N THR A 37 -2.78 17.14 12.25
CA THR A 37 -3.90 18.10 12.14
C THR A 37 -5.09 17.53 11.37
N ARG A 38 -5.01 16.26 10.95
CA ARG A 38 -6.02 15.61 10.11
C ARG A 38 -6.94 14.74 10.97
N ASN A 39 -8.23 14.72 10.64
CA ASN A 39 -9.16 13.75 11.17
C ASN A 39 -9.19 12.51 10.25
N LEU A 40 -8.22 11.64 10.41
CA LEU A 40 -8.07 10.44 9.57
C LEU A 40 -9.28 9.51 9.62
N ARG A 41 -10.02 9.50 10.73
CA ARG A 41 -11.23 8.66 10.83
C ARG A 41 -12.25 9.10 9.81
N ASP A 42 -12.58 10.39 9.79
CA ASP A 42 -13.58 10.94 8.87
C ASP A 42 -13.11 10.81 7.42
N GLU A 43 -11.82 11.05 7.17
CA GLU A 43 -11.25 10.87 5.83
C GLU A 43 -11.41 9.43 5.30
N PHE A 44 -11.19 8.42 6.15
CA PHE A 44 -11.39 7.02 5.76
C PHE A 44 -12.87 6.66 5.64
N GLU A 45 -13.73 7.17 6.51
CA GLU A 45 -15.18 6.97 6.39
C GLU A 45 -15.73 7.56 5.10
N ASP A 46 -15.31 8.75 4.71
CA ASP A 46 -15.69 9.40 3.44
C ASP A 46 -15.27 8.57 2.22
N LEU A 47 -14.17 7.82 2.33
CA LEU A 47 -13.73 6.87 1.30
C LEU A 47 -14.45 5.51 1.38
N GLY A 48 -15.34 5.31 2.36
CA GLY A 48 -16.03 4.04 2.60
C GLY A 48 -15.13 2.97 3.21
N ILE A 49 -14.08 3.37 3.95
CA ILE A 49 -13.11 2.46 4.56
C ILE A 49 -13.30 2.44 6.06
N GLN A 50 -13.65 1.29 6.64
CA GLN A 50 -13.73 1.11 8.08
C GLN A 50 -12.35 0.82 8.67
N VAL A 51 -11.93 1.62 9.66
CA VAL A 51 -10.63 1.45 10.33
C VAL A 51 -10.84 1.07 11.79
N ARG A 52 -10.24 -0.03 12.20
CA ARG A 52 -10.13 -0.48 13.59
C ARG A 52 -8.65 -0.57 13.98
N ALA A 53 -8.25 0.16 14.99
CA ALA A 53 -6.87 0.19 15.44
C ALA A 53 -6.78 0.26 16.97
N SER A 54 -5.74 -0.32 17.53
CA SER A 54 -5.46 -0.27 18.98
C SER A 54 -5.07 1.14 19.45
N SER A 55 -4.46 1.93 18.55
CA SER A 55 -4.14 3.34 18.79
C SER A 55 -4.23 4.17 17.53
N PHE A 56 -4.57 5.45 17.68
CA PHE A 56 -4.58 6.39 16.56
C PHE A 56 -3.17 6.64 15.98
N GLY A 57 -2.14 6.52 16.83
CA GLY A 57 -0.76 6.68 16.39
C GLY A 57 -0.31 5.66 15.34
N THR A 58 -0.83 4.44 15.39
CA THR A 58 -0.55 3.41 14.38
C THR A 58 -1.24 3.70 13.04
N VAL A 59 -2.43 4.29 13.08
CA VAL A 59 -3.12 4.72 11.84
C VAL A 59 -2.39 5.88 11.17
N ALA A 60 -1.92 6.84 11.97
CA ALA A 60 -1.19 8.01 11.47
C ALA A 60 0.14 7.66 10.76
N GLU A 61 0.74 6.51 11.09
CA GLU A 61 1.94 6.04 10.39
C GLU A 61 1.66 5.53 8.98
N GLU A 62 0.43 5.17 8.70
CA GLU A 62 0.02 4.41 7.51
C GLU A 62 -0.85 5.25 6.54
N ILE A 63 -0.74 6.57 6.62
CA ILE A 63 -1.45 7.46 5.68
C ILE A 63 -1.04 7.13 4.23
N PRO A 64 -1.96 7.22 3.26
CA PRO A 64 -1.67 6.87 1.86
C PRO A 64 -0.45 7.59 1.28
N GLU A 65 -0.27 8.86 1.63
CA GLU A 65 0.83 9.70 1.17
C GLU A 65 2.21 9.23 1.66
N ALA A 66 2.25 8.38 2.69
CA ALA A 66 3.50 7.80 3.18
C ALA A 66 4.10 6.75 2.23
N TYR A 67 3.33 6.30 1.26
CA TYR A 67 3.70 5.25 0.32
C TYR A 67 3.88 5.78 -1.09
N LYS A 68 4.66 5.06 -1.89
CA LYS A 68 4.71 5.25 -3.34
C LYS A 68 3.37 4.89 -3.96
N ASP A 69 3.06 5.42 -5.14
CA ASP A 69 1.87 5.00 -5.86
C ASP A 69 1.98 3.51 -6.23
N VAL A 70 1.01 2.74 -5.76
CA VAL A 70 0.99 1.29 -6.00
C VAL A 70 0.77 0.96 -7.48
N ALA A 71 0.08 1.82 -8.23
CA ALA A 71 -0.12 1.62 -9.66
C ALA A 71 1.21 1.71 -10.41
N ASP A 72 2.02 2.73 -10.14
CA ASP A 72 3.35 2.90 -10.72
C ASP A 72 4.26 1.70 -10.40
N VAL A 73 4.26 1.26 -9.14
CA VAL A 73 5.09 0.10 -8.72
C VAL A 73 4.69 -1.17 -9.45
N VAL A 74 3.39 -1.43 -9.59
CA VAL A 74 2.89 -2.63 -10.26
C VAL A 74 3.10 -2.55 -11.77
N ASP A 75 3.00 -1.36 -12.37
CA ASP A 75 3.30 -1.13 -13.78
C ASP A 75 4.76 -1.45 -14.11
N VAL A 76 5.70 -1.07 -13.24
CA VAL A 76 7.12 -1.44 -13.38
C VAL A 76 7.32 -2.95 -13.32
N VAL A 77 6.70 -3.63 -12.37
CA VAL A 77 6.80 -5.08 -12.18
C VAL A 77 6.22 -5.85 -13.38
N ASP A 78 5.05 -5.42 -13.88
CA ASP A 78 4.41 -6.00 -15.07
C ASP A 78 5.25 -5.73 -16.33
N GLY A 79 5.72 -4.50 -16.51
CA GLY A 79 6.56 -4.12 -17.65
C GLY A 79 7.92 -4.85 -17.68
N ALA A 80 8.47 -5.19 -16.52
CA ALA A 80 9.69 -6.01 -16.41
C ALA A 80 9.44 -7.52 -16.64
N GLY A 81 8.18 -7.95 -16.78
CA GLY A 81 7.84 -9.36 -16.97
C GLY A 81 7.97 -10.23 -15.72
N ILE A 82 8.10 -9.62 -14.55
CA ILE A 82 8.28 -10.29 -13.24
C ILE A 82 6.92 -10.68 -12.64
N GLY A 83 5.93 -9.81 -12.77
CA GLY A 83 4.57 -10.03 -12.29
C GLY A 83 3.53 -9.68 -13.35
N LYS A 84 2.38 -10.32 -13.28
CA LYS A 84 1.24 -10.03 -14.16
C LYS A 84 0.09 -9.49 -13.34
N LYS A 85 -0.43 -8.31 -13.68
CA LYS A 85 -1.62 -7.75 -13.03
C LYS A 85 -2.81 -8.67 -13.19
N VAL A 86 -3.55 -8.89 -12.09
CA VAL A 86 -4.76 -9.72 -12.07
C VAL A 86 -5.99 -8.90 -11.73
N ALA A 87 -5.95 -8.13 -10.64
CA ALA A 87 -7.09 -7.37 -10.16
C ALA A 87 -6.69 -6.13 -9.38
N ARG A 88 -7.49 -5.07 -9.51
CA ARG A 88 -7.43 -3.89 -8.65
C ARG A 88 -8.51 -4.01 -7.57
N LEU A 89 -8.11 -3.93 -6.30
CA LEU A 89 -9.00 -4.06 -5.15
C LEU A 89 -9.18 -2.70 -4.48
N LYS A 90 -10.43 -2.37 -4.13
CA LYS A 90 -10.74 -1.24 -3.25
C LYS A 90 -10.81 -1.73 -1.81
N PRO A 91 -10.07 -1.14 -0.87
CA PRO A 91 -10.18 -1.53 0.54
C PRO A 91 -11.56 -1.15 1.09
N MET A 92 -12.14 -2.02 1.91
CA MET A 92 -13.39 -1.78 2.63
C MET A 92 -13.17 -1.63 4.13
N GLY A 93 -12.10 -2.22 4.65
CA GLY A 93 -11.78 -2.16 6.06
C GLY A 93 -10.32 -2.47 6.34
N VAL A 94 -9.81 -1.94 7.43
CA VAL A 94 -8.44 -2.14 7.92
C VAL A 94 -8.50 -2.43 9.41
N LEU A 95 -7.85 -3.52 9.82
CA LEU A 95 -7.59 -3.85 11.22
C LEU A 95 -6.10 -3.66 11.50
N LYS A 96 -5.78 -2.80 12.46
CA LYS A 96 -4.40 -2.47 12.81
C LYS A 96 -4.16 -2.70 14.30
N GLY A 97 -3.19 -3.54 14.61
CA GLY A 97 -2.76 -3.80 15.99
C GLY A 97 -1.85 -2.73 16.56
#